data_0ab7ef6deadd33f6404c75c19f6e9a08
#
_entry.id   0ab7ef6deadd33f6404c75c19f6e9a08
#
_cell.length_a   1.000
_cell.length_b   1.000
_cell.length_c   1.000
_cell.angle_alpha   90.00
_cell.angle_beta   90.00
_cell.angle_gamma   90.00
#
_symmetry.space_group_name_H-M   'P 1'
#
loop_
_entity.id
_entity.type
_entity.pdbx_description
1 polymer ?
#
loop_
_entity_poly.entity_id
_entity_poly.type
_entity_poly.pdbx_seq_one_letter_code
_entity_poly.pdbx_strand_id
1 'polypeptide(L)'
;MAKIKKNDTVTNNIQIEPAYPYRCTVIPAGTELRVWKTTRTGVIYCAPVDRTINISGNIAVKATDVTLVNKPVPSVDVGQIFVCSWGYGQTNVDYYKVIEVLNKSVVIAPIGQTRNYTGSMQGECVPEPTRVGTKRMTKRINSYSTKDGDKVFLKINSFSTAFKWNGNTNIFTEWN
;
A
#
# COMPACT_ATOMS: atom_id res chain seq x y z
N MET A 1 -2.89 -8.69 24.97
CA MET A 1 -3.58 -8.68 23.67
C MET A 1 -3.20 -7.44 22.87
N ALA A 2 -2.92 -7.58 21.57
CA ALA A 2 -2.65 -6.43 20.73
C ALA A 2 -3.90 -5.55 20.60
N LYS A 3 -3.74 -4.22 20.71
CA LYS A 3 -4.86 -3.27 20.61
C LYS A 3 -5.27 -3.10 19.17
N ILE A 4 -6.50 -3.44 18.82
CA ILE A 4 -7.08 -3.27 17.49
C ILE A 4 -7.28 -1.78 17.19
N LYS A 5 -6.86 -1.33 16.01
CA LYS A 5 -6.90 0.07 15.57
C LYS A 5 -7.68 0.22 14.26
N LYS A 6 -8.02 1.46 13.92
CA LYS A 6 -8.56 1.79 12.58
C LYS A 6 -7.59 1.33 11.49
N ASN A 7 -8.13 0.77 10.40
CA ASN A 7 -7.44 0.18 9.26
C ASN A 7 -6.77 -1.18 9.51
N ASP A 8 -6.84 -1.74 10.72
CA ASP A 8 -6.46 -3.12 10.93
C ASP A 8 -7.40 -4.06 10.15
N THR A 9 -6.90 -5.21 9.75
CA THR A 9 -7.70 -6.31 9.27
C THR A 9 -7.87 -7.31 10.42
N VAL A 10 -9.08 -7.76 10.63
CA VAL A 10 -9.42 -8.77 11.65
C VAL A 10 -10.21 -9.89 10.99
N THR A 11 -10.15 -11.08 11.56
CA THR A 11 -11.01 -12.20 11.19
C THR A 11 -12.05 -12.39 12.29
N ASN A 12 -13.34 -12.52 11.93
CA ASN A 12 -14.37 -12.82 12.91
C ASN A 12 -14.29 -14.29 13.34
N ASN A 13 -14.39 -14.51 14.63
CA ASN A 13 -14.31 -15.86 15.23
C ASN A 13 -15.68 -16.55 15.28
N ILE A 14 -16.74 -15.80 15.09
CA ILE A 14 -18.14 -16.26 15.17
C ILE A 14 -18.89 -15.83 13.91
N GLN A 15 -19.95 -16.57 13.58
CA GLN A 15 -20.89 -16.13 12.56
C GLN A 15 -21.58 -14.84 13.02
N ILE A 16 -21.65 -13.84 12.15
CA ILE A 16 -22.31 -12.58 12.45
C ILE A 16 -23.68 -12.56 11.77
N GLU A 17 -24.70 -12.56 12.60
CA GLU A 17 -26.08 -12.40 12.17
C GLU A 17 -26.40 -10.91 11.95
N PRO A 18 -27.13 -10.57 10.88
CA PRO A 18 -27.55 -9.19 10.67
C PRO A 18 -28.58 -8.76 11.74
N ALA A 19 -28.33 -7.60 12.34
CA ALA A 19 -29.33 -7.00 13.23
C ALA A 19 -30.51 -6.44 12.41
N TYR A 20 -31.75 -6.81 12.81
CA TYR A 20 -32.96 -6.22 12.25
C TYR A 20 -32.93 -4.67 12.41
N PRO A 21 -33.30 -3.84 11.41
CA PRO A 21 -34.09 -4.17 10.20
C PRO A 21 -33.28 -4.34 8.89
N TYR A 22 -31.95 -4.50 8.96
CA TYR A 22 -31.10 -4.52 7.78
C TYR A 22 -31.10 -5.90 7.12
N ARG A 23 -31.44 -5.97 5.83
CA ARG A 23 -31.24 -7.17 5.01
C ARG A 23 -29.76 -7.33 4.71
N CYS A 24 -29.02 -7.93 5.61
CA CYS A 24 -27.61 -8.24 5.42
C CYS A 24 -27.44 -9.74 5.18
N THR A 25 -26.45 -10.07 4.37
CA THR A 25 -25.99 -11.44 4.24
C THR A 25 -25.33 -11.86 5.56
N VAL A 26 -25.63 -13.08 6.03
CA VAL A 26 -24.92 -13.69 7.15
C VAL A 26 -23.43 -13.71 6.84
N ILE A 27 -22.60 -13.24 7.75
CA ILE A 27 -21.16 -13.22 7.58
C ILE A 27 -20.56 -14.44 8.25
N PRO A 28 -20.03 -15.41 7.47
CA PRO A 28 -19.45 -16.62 8.05
C PRO A 28 -18.29 -16.31 8.99
N ALA A 29 -18.08 -17.17 9.99
CA ALA A 29 -16.85 -17.14 10.79
C ALA A 29 -15.63 -17.32 9.87
N GLY A 30 -14.52 -16.68 10.18
CA GLY A 30 -13.32 -16.68 9.36
C GLY A 30 -13.27 -15.59 8.27
N THR A 31 -14.33 -14.77 8.12
CA THR A 31 -14.32 -13.67 7.15
C THR A 31 -13.34 -12.57 7.55
N GLU A 32 -12.50 -12.12 6.63
CA GLU A 32 -11.65 -10.94 6.84
C GLU A 32 -12.47 -9.65 6.82
N LEU A 33 -12.33 -8.86 7.88
CA LEU A 33 -13.03 -7.60 8.08
C LEU A 33 -12.02 -6.46 8.24
N ARG A 34 -12.25 -5.34 7.56
CA ARG A 34 -11.45 -4.12 7.74
C ARG A 34 -12.07 -3.23 8.80
N VAL A 35 -11.31 -2.91 9.83
CA VAL A 35 -11.73 -2.02 10.91
C VAL A 35 -11.68 -0.56 10.46
N TRP A 36 -12.78 0.17 10.58
CA TRP A 36 -12.81 1.59 10.28
C TRP A 36 -13.03 2.47 11.52
N LYS A 37 -13.59 1.92 12.61
CA LYS A 37 -13.75 2.63 13.88
C LYS A 37 -13.66 1.66 15.06
N THR A 38 -13.05 2.09 16.15
CA THR A 38 -13.04 1.39 17.44
C THR A 38 -13.63 2.31 18.51
N THR A 39 -14.33 1.74 19.50
CA THR A 39 -14.87 2.47 20.63
C THR A 39 -14.08 2.16 21.90
N ARG A 40 -14.26 2.99 22.94
CA ARG A 40 -13.67 2.73 24.26
C ARG A 40 -14.30 1.51 24.95
N THR A 41 -15.52 1.15 24.56
CA THR A 41 -16.28 0.00 25.11
C THR A 41 -15.93 -1.33 24.46
N GLY A 42 -14.92 -1.36 23.56
CA GLY A 42 -14.47 -2.58 22.90
C GLY A 42 -15.35 -2.99 21.71
N VAL A 43 -16.27 -2.14 21.25
CA VAL A 43 -17.01 -2.37 20.00
C VAL A 43 -16.17 -1.90 18.81
N ILE A 44 -16.10 -2.73 17.81
CA ILE A 44 -15.36 -2.47 16.56
C ILE A 44 -16.37 -2.36 15.43
N TYR A 45 -16.29 -1.30 14.66
CA TYR A 45 -17.05 -1.15 13.44
C TYR A 45 -16.17 -1.52 12.25
N CYS A 46 -16.63 -2.45 11.43
CA CYS A 46 -15.86 -3.01 10.32
C CYS A 46 -16.74 -3.27 9.10
N ALA A 47 -16.08 -3.58 8.00
CA ALA A 47 -16.71 -4.02 6.76
C ALA A 47 -15.90 -5.19 6.18
N PRO A 48 -16.52 -6.13 5.44
CA PRO A 48 -15.80 -7.19 4.77
C PRO A 48 -14.72 -6.65 3.83
N VAL A 49 -13.59 -7.35 3.78
CA VAL A 49 -12.53 -7.06 2.81
C VAL A 49 -12.99 -7.52 1.41
N ASP A 50 -13.69 -8.64 1.35
CA ASP A 50 -14.31 -9.14 0.13
C ASP A 50 -15.58 -8.32 -0.19
N ARG A 51 -15.54 -7.61 -1.31
CA ARG A 51 -16.65 -6.77 -1.78
C ARG A 51 -17.80 -7.54 -2.41
N THR A 52 -17.67 -8.86 -2.60
CA THR A 52 -18.77 -9.72 -3.05
C THR A 52 -19.79 -9.96 -1.93
N ILE A 53 -19.38 -9.80 -0.67
CA ILE A 53 -20.25 -9.86 0.49
C ILE A 53 -21.01 -8.53 0.59
N ASN A 54 -22.24 -8.53 0.07
CA ASN A 54 -23.05 -7.32 0.07
C ASN A 54 -23.69 -7.09 1.44
N ILE A 55 -23.24 -6.04 2.12
CA ILE A 55 -23.83 -5.55 3.36
C ILE A 55 -24.22 -4.08 3.20
N SER A 56 -25.47 -3.79 3.50
CA SER A 56 -25.93 -2.42 3.66
C SER A 56 -25.72 -1.97 5.11
N GLY A 57 -24.62 -1.25 5.36
CA GLY A 57 -24.34 -0.67 6.68
C GLY A 57 -23.03 -1.16 7.32
N ASN A 58 -22.84 -0.76 8.57
CA ASN A 58 -21.64 -1.07 9.33
C ASN A 58 -21.87 -2.29 10.23
N ILE A 59 -20.94 -3.21 10.22
CA ILE A 59 -20.94 -4.35 11.14
C ILE A 59 -20.33 -3.88 12.46
N ALA A 60 -21.05 -4.06 13.55
CA ALA A 60 -20.54 -3.84 14.89
C ALA A 60 -20.24 -5.21 15.55
N VAL A 61 -18.99 -5.44 15.92
CA VAL A 61 -18.56 -6.67 16.60
C VAL A 61 -17.82 -6.33 17.89
N LYS A 62 -17.82 -7.24 18.87
CA LYS A 62 -16.98 -7.08 20.06
C LYS A 62 -15.53 -7.41 19.72
N ALA A 63 -14.59 -6.73 20.35
CA ALA A 63 -13.16 -7.00 20.18
C ALA A 63 -12.76 -8.44 20.56
N THR A 64 -13.54 -9.09 21.40
CA THR A 64 -13.38 -10.50 21.81
C THR A 64 -13.72 -11.49 20.69
N ASP A 65 -14.57 -11.07 19.77
CA ASP A 65 -15.15 -11.94 18.74
C ASP A 65 -14.36 -11.88 17.41
N VAL A 66 -13.21 -11.21 17.43
CA VAL A 66 -12.33 -11.07 16.28
C VAL A 66 -10.88 -11.32 16.64
N THR A 67 -10.13 -11.84 15.67
CA THR A 67 -8.68 -12.02 15.76
C THR A 67 -7.99 -11.07 14.81
N LEU A 68 -6.93 -10.39 15.27
CA LEU A 68 -6.13 -9.50 14.43
C LEU A 68 -5.38 -10.31 13.36
N VAL A 69 -5.62 -10.01 12.10
CA VAL A 69 -4.87 -10.59 11.00
C VAL A 69 -3.54 -9.84 10.87
N ASN A 70 -2.47 -10.46 11.31
CA ASN A 70 -1.12 -9.98 11.06
C ASN A 70 -0.75 -10.31 9.61
N LYS A 71 -1.15 -9.43 8.65
CA LYS A 71 -0.62 -9.57 7.30
C LYS A 71 0.90 -9.36 7.34
N PRO A 72 1.68 -10.29 6.76
CA PRO A 72 3.11 -10.09 6.66
C PRO A 72 3.37 -8.78 5.93
N VAL A 73 4.31 -7.99 6.43
CA VAL A 73 4.78 -6.80 5.70
C VAL A 73 5.38 -7.31 4.39
N PRO A 74 4.92 -6.82 3.23
CA PRO A 74 5.45 -7.29 1.96
C PRO A 74 6.96 -7.15 1.92
N SER A 75 7.65 -8.19 1.48
CA SER A 75 9.11 -8.21 1.45
C SER A 75 9.66 -7.15 0.49
N VAL A 76 10.57 -6.36 1.00
CA VAL A 76 11.39 -5.43 0.24
C VAL A 76 12.84 -5.76 0.55
N ASP A 77 13.65 -5.92 -0.48
CA ASP A 77 15.04 -6.33 -0.34
C ASP A 77 15.99 -5.15 -0.52
N VAL A 78 17.17 -5.23 0.11
CA VAL A 78 18.27 -4.30 -0.15
C VAL A 78 18.67 -4.39 -1.62
N GLY A 79 18.88 -3.24 -2.25
CA GLY A 79 19.16 -3.15 -3.68
C GLY A 79 17.93 -3.02 -4.57
N GLN A 80 16.73 -3.28 -4.06
CA GLN A 80 15.49 -3.13 -4.80
C GLN A 80 15.29 -1.69 -5.27
N ILE A 81 14.81 -1.54 -6.51
CA ILE A 81 14.58 -0.23 -7.12
C ILE A 81 13.09 0.09 -7.09
N PHE A 82 12.80 1.34 -6.75
CA PHE A 82 11.49 1.97 -6.81
C PHE A 82 11.50 3.10 -7.82
N VAL A 83 10.42 3.23 -8.59
CA VAL A 83 10.21 4.29 -9.58
C VAL A 83 9.05 5.17 -9.14
N CYS A 84 9.22 6.47 -9.28
CA CYS A 84 8.23 7.50 -8.99
C CYS A 84 8.04 8.37 -10.22
N SER A 85 6.86 8.30 -10.85
CA SER A 85 6.45 9.23 -11.90
C SER A 85 5.57 10.31 -11.28
N TRP A 86 5.87 11.58 -11.56
CA TRP A 86 5.18 12.72 -10.98
C TRP A 86 5.25 13.94 -11.89
N GLY A 87 4.37 14.92 -11.65
CA GLY A 87 4.32 16.20 -12.34
C GLY A 87 2.90 16.54 -12.82
N TYR A 88 2.67 17.82 -13.06
CA TYR A 88 1.46 18.36 -13.67
C TYR A 88 1.84 19.02 -15.00
N GLY A 89 1.29 18.52 -16.10
CA GLY A 89 1.63 18.98 -17.43
C GLY A 89 2.88 18.36 -18.07
N GLN A 90 3.84 17.91 -17.27
CA GLN A 90 4.99 17.10 -17.69
C GLN A 90 5.13 15.87 -16.79
N THR A 91 5.85 14.86 -17.26
CA THR A 91 6.11 13.63 -16.51
C THR A 91 7.58 13.56 -16.11
N ASN A 92 7.85 13.77 -14.83
CA ASN A 92 9.16 13.53 -14.24
C ASN A 92 9.23 12.09 -13.76
N VAL A 93 10.41 11.48 -13.86
CA VAL A 93 10.67 10.12 -13.37
C VAL A 93 11.88 10.15 -12.48
N ASP A 94 11.71 9.69 -11.24
CA ASP A 94 12.77 9.53 -10.26
C ASP A 94 12.90 8.07 -9.87
N TYR A 95 14.13 7.62 -9.68
CA TYR A 95 14.42 6.27 -9.20
C TYR A 95 15.10 6.30 -7.83
N TYR A 96 14.75 5.33 -7.01
CA TYR A 96 15.28 5.15 -5.67
C TYR A 96 15.74 3.71 -5.47
N LYS A 97 16.90 3.53 -4.87
CA LYS A 97 17.43 2.23 -4.47
C LYS A 97 17.30 2.04 -2.97
N VAL A 98 16.85 0.87 -2.55
CA VAL A 98 16.82 0.48 -1.13
C VAL A 98 18.24 0.22 -0.67
N ILE A 99 18.67 0.94 0.36
CA ILE A 99 20.00 0.85 0.96
C ILE A 99 19.96 -0.03 2.21
N GLU A 100 18.85 0.05 2.97
CA GLU A 100 18.68 -0.69 4.21
C GLU A 100 17.20 -1.02 4.40
N VAL A 101 16.91 -2.18 4.96
CA VAL A 101 15.56 -2.62 5.30
C VAL A 101 15.41 -2.62 6.82
N LEU A 102 14.43 -1.88 7.31
CA LEU A 102 14.02 -1.82 8.72
C LEU A 102 12.71 -2.60 8.89
N ASN A 103 12.26 -2.78 10.14
CA ASN A 103 11.07 -3.60 10.43
C ASN A 103 9.84 -3.26 9.56
N LYS A 104 9.45 -1.96 9.48
CA LYS A 104 8.27 -1.48 8.70
C LYS A 104 8.62 -0.35 7.75
N SER A 105 9.90 -0.12 7.51
CA SER A 105 10.42 1.00 6.72
C SER A 105 11.66 0.58 5.97
N VAL A 106 12.04 1.36 4.99
CA VAL A 106 13.29 1.23 4.25
C VAL A 106 14.03 2.55 4.25
N VAL A 107 15.36 2.48 4.24
CA VAL A 107 16.20 3.62 3.88
C VAL A 107 16.45 3.55 2.39
N ILE A 108 16.09 4.61 1.67
CA ILE A 108 16.29 4.72 0.23
C ILE A 108 17.22 5.87 -0.12
N ALA A 109 17.88 5.75 -1.25
CA ALA A 109 18.65 6.83 -1.86
C ALA A 109 18.20 7.05 -3.30
N PRO A 110 18.19 8.29 -3.80
CA PRO A 110 17.99 8.54 -5.22
C PRO A 110 19.14 7.91 -6.01
N ILE A 111 18.84 7.42 -7.20
CA ILE A 111 19.85 6.91 -8.14
C ILE A 111 19.74 7.64 -9.48
N GLY A 112 20.81 7.59 -10.26
CA GLY A 112 20.83 8.13 -11.61
C GLY A 112 19.87 7.39 -12.53
N GLN A 113 19.71 7.97 -13.71
CA GLN A 113 18.96 7.36 -14.81
C GLN A 113 19.64 7.66 -16.13
N THR A 114 19.58 6.69 -17.04
CA THR A 114 19.92 6.87 -18.45
C THR A 114 18.66 7.28 -19.18
N ARG A 115 18.74 8.34 -19.98
CA ARG A 115 17.64 8.88 -20.77
C ARG A 115 17.89 8.69 -22.25
N ASN A 116 16.88 8.26 -22.98
CA ASN A 116 16.88 8.16 -24.43
C ASN A 116 15.72 9.00 -24.99
N TYR A 117 16.04 10.08 -25.68
CA TYR A 117 15.02 10.97 -26.25
C TYR A 117 14.43 10.35 -27.51
N THR A 118 13.13 10.18 -27.53
CA THR A 118 12.36 9.65 -28.67
C THR A 118 11.61 10.74 -29.43
N GLY A 119 11.65 11.99 -28.94
CA GLY A 119 11.06 13.19 -29.53
C GLY A 119 11.63 14.46 -28.90
N SER A 120 11.20 15.62 -29.37
CA SER A 120 11.71 16.93 -28.91
C SER A 120 11.46 17.20 -27.39
N MET A 121 10.41 16.64 -26.84
CA MET A 121 10.00 16.91 -25.43
C MET A 121 9.62 15.63 -24.69
N GLN A 122 10.05 14.47 -25.18
CA GLN A 122 9.76 13.20 -24.55
C GLN A 122 10.84 12.15 -24.80
N GLY A 123 10.90 11.18 -23.94
CA GLY A 123 11.81 10.07 -24.06
C GLY A 123 11.50 8.94 -23.09
N GLU A 124 12.38 7.98 -23.09
CA GLU A 124 12.36 6.83 -22.21
C GLU A 124 13.54 6.89 -21.25
N CYS A 125 13.36 6.40 -20.03
CA CYS A 125 14.45 6.32 -19.07
C CYS A 125 14.44 4.97 -18.33
N VAL A 126 15.64 4.58 -17.90
CA VAL A 126 15.91 3.42 -17.08
C VAL A 126 16.82 3.81 -15.91
N PRO A 127 16.75 3.13 -14.77
CA PRO A 127 17.61 3.45 -13.64
C PRO A 127 19.07 3.05 -13.87
N GLU A 128 19.98 3.84 -13.28
CA GLU A 128 21.40 3.52 -13.14
C GLU A 128 21.72 3.09 -11.70
N PRO A 129 21.63 1.79 -11.36
CA PRO A 129 21.74 1.31 -9.96
C PRO A 129 23.11 1.58 -9.30
N THR A 130 24.16 1.82 -10.08
CA THR A 130 25.52 2.12 -9.61
C THR A 130 25.70 3.60 -9.24
N ARG A 131 24.92 4.49 -9.83
CA ARG A 131 24.98 5.94 -9.59
C ARG A 131 24.07 6.34 -8.43
N VAL A 132 24.51 6.06 -7.22
CA VAL A 132 23.74 6.29 -5.99
C VAL A 132 24.04 7.67 -5.43
N GLY A 133 23.01 8.49 -5.25
CA GLY A 133 23.12 9.79 -4.60
C GLY A 133 23.41 9.69 -3.10
N THR A 134 23.85 10.79 -2.50
CA THR A 134 24.22 10.84 -1.08
C THR A 134 23.04 10.98 -0.12
N LYS A 135 21.93 11.58 -0.58
CA LYS A 135 20.74 11.79 0.23
C LYS A 135 20.11 10.46 0.66
N ARG A 136 19.86 10.33 1.96
CA ARG A 136 19.15 9.16 2.53
C ARG A 136 17.77 9.59 3.02
N MET A 137 16.77 8.76 2.77
CA MET A 137 15.39 9.00 3.20
C MET A 137 14.81 7.73 3.79
N THR A 138 14.29 7.81 5.01
CA THR A 138 13.53 6.71 5.59
C THR A 138 12.07 6.81 5.15
N LYS A 139 11.56 5.75 4.53
CA LYS A 139 10.18 5.66 4.04
C LYS A 139 9.49 4.42 4.57
N ARG A 140 8.25 4.57 5.02
CA ARG A 140 7.42 3.45 5.45
C ARG A 140 7.06 2.58 4.25
N ILE A 141 7.14 1.27 4.43
CA ILE A 141 6.63 0.29 3.46
C ILE A 141 5.11 0.28 3.58
N ASN A 142 4.43 0.50 2.47
CA ASN A 142 2.98 0.40 2.36
C ASN A 142 2.64 -0.63 1.28
N SER A 143 1.46 -1.23 1.40
CA SER A 143 0.94 -2.14 0.37
C SER A 143 -0.56 -1.98 0.23
N TYR A 144 -1.07 -2.37 -0.92
CA TYR A 144 -2.49 -2.58 -1.16
C TYR A 144 -2.67 -3.84 -1.99
N SER A 145 -3.75 -4.57 -1.70
CA SER A 145 -4.07 -5.81 -2.41
C SER A 145 -4.72 -5.50 -3.75
N THR A 146 -4.28 -6.20 -4.78
CA THR A 146 -4.89 -6.20 -6.12
C THR A 146 -5.26 -7.64 -6.49
N LYS A 147 -5.93 -7.83 -7.63
CA LYS A 147 -6.22 -9.17 -8.17
C LYS A 147 -4.93 -9.96 -8.45
N ASP A 148 -3.84 -9.27 -8.78
CA ASP A 148 -2.55 -9.86 -9.13
C ASP A 148 -1.59 -9.96 -7.92
N GLY A 149 -2.10 -9.79 -6.70
CA GLY A 149 -1.32 -9.82 -5.46
C GLY A 149 -1.11 -8.44 -4.83
N ASP A 150 -0.32 -8.40 -3.77
CA ASP A 150 -0.05 -7.18 -3.03
C ASP A 150 0.99 -6.31 -3.75
N LYS A 151 0.61 -5.07 -4.05
CA LYS A 151 1.53 -4.06 -4.61
C LYS A 151 2.14 -3.22 -3.50
N VAL A 152 3.47 -3.18 -3.48
CA VAL A 152 4.27 -2.40 -2.52
C VAL A 152 4.53 -1.00 -3.05
N PHE A 153 4.45 -0.01 -2.19
CA PHE A 153 4.76 1.37 -2.52
C PHE A 153 5.37 2.15 -1.36
N LEU A 154 6.11 3.20 -1.71
CA LEU A 154 6.71 4.15 -0.78
C LEU A 154 6.14 5.55 -1.05
N LYS A 155 5.59 6.20 -0.03
CA LYS A 155 5.15 7.60 -0.16
C LYS A 155 6.37 8.51 -0.06
N ILE A 156 6.79 9.11 -1.18
CA ILE A 156 7.98 9.97 -1.24
C ILE A 156 7.70 11.33 -0.59
N ASN A 157 6.58 11.93 -0.95
CA ASN A 157 6.08 13.17 -0.35
C ASN A 157 4.53 13.23 -0.43
N SER A 158 3.93 14.40 -0.24
CA SER A 158 2.47 14.57 -0.24
C SER A 158 1.81 14.29 -1.59
N PHE A 159 2.53 14.47 -2.69
CA PHE A 159 2.01 14.36 -4.05
C PHE A 159 2.67 13.24 -4.89
N SER A 160 3.71 12.57 -4.41
CA SER A 160 4.40 11.56 -5.18
C SER A 160 4.58 10.23 -4.42
N THR A 161 4.39 9.15 -5.15
CA THR A 161 4.46 7.77 -4.65
C THR A 161 5.35 6.95 -5.57
N ALA A 162 6.28 6.22 -4.99
CA ALA A 162 7.17 5.32 -5.72
C ALA A 162 6.67 3.88 -5.60
N PHE A 163 6.62 3.18 -6.73
CA PHE A 163 6.28 1.77 -6.84
C PHE A 163 7.51 0.93 -7.15
N LYS A 164 7.48 -0.35 -6.81
CA LYS A 164 8.53 -1.28 -7.18
C LYS A 164 8.71 -1.26 -8.70
N TRP A 165 9.95 -1.02 -9.15
CA TRP A 165 10.26 -1.03 -10.58
C TRP A 165 10.16 -2.45 -11.13
N ASN A 166 9.52 -2.59 -12.28
CA ASN A 166 9.20 -3.88 -12.91
C ASN A 166 10.21 -4.31 -13.99
N GLY A 167 11.30 -3.54 -14.17
CA GLY A 167 12.30 -3.80 -15.20
C GLY A 167 12.06 -3.10 -16.54
N ASN A 168 10.91 -2.49 -16.74
CA ASN A 168 10.59 -1.82 -18.00
C ASN A 168 11.09 -0.36 -18.03
N THR A 169 11.21 0.18 -19.26
CA THR A 169 11.44 1.62 -19.45
C THR A 169 10.26 2.44 -18.92
N ASN A 170 10.53 3.66 -18.49
CA ASN A 170 9.52 4.63 -18.09
C ASN A 170 9.56 5.84 -19.01
N ILE A 171 8.40 6.36 -19.36
CA ILE A 171 8.30 7.53 -20.24
C ILE A 171 8.41 8.79 -19.40
N PHE A 172 9.23 9.74 -19.83
CA PHE A 172 9.29 11.09 -19.30
C PHE A 172 8.91 12.12 -20.36
N THR A 173 8.41 13.26 -19.93
CA THR A 173 8.16 14.43 -20.80
C THR A 173 8.74 15.67 -20.15
N GLU A 174 9.21 16.60 -20.97
CA GLU A 174 9.81 17.86 -20.51
C GLU A 174 9.14 19.04 -21.24
N TRP A 175 9.01 20.17 -20.55
CA TRP A 175 8.64 21.44 -21.18
C TRP A 175 9.92 22.22 -21.49
N ASN A 176 9.99 22.80 -22.67
CA ASN A 176 11.02 23.80 -23.02
C ASN A 176 10.63 25.17 -22.50
#